data_6dfb2518c3b1cb7e532cef26f7ceaf7c
#
_entry.id   6dfb2518c3b1cb7e532cef26f7ceaf7c
#
_cell.length_a   1.000
_cell.length_b   1.000
_cell.length_c   1.000
_cell.angle_alpha   90.00
_cell.angle_beta   90.00
_cell.angle_gamma   90.00
#
_symmetry.space_group_name_H-M   'P 1'
#
loop_
_entity.id
_entity.type
_entity.pdbx_description
1 polymer ?
#
loop_
_entity_poly.entity_id
_entity_poly.type
_entity_poly.pdbx_seq_one_letter_code
_entity_poly.pdbx_strand_id
1 'polypeptide(L)'
;MSVVAVTIFVAAYVLIASDRVNKTMVALTGAAAVVVLPVITSHDIFYSHDTGIDWDVIFLLVGMMIIVGVLRQTGVFEYTAIWAAKRARGSPLRIMILLVLVSALASALLDNVTTVLLIAPVTLLVCDRLNINTTSFLMAEVFASNIGGAATLVGDPPNIIVASRAGLTFNDFMLHLTPLVVIVLIALIAVLPRLCGSITVEADRIADVMALDEGEAIRDRGLLVKCGAVLVLVFAAFVAHPVLHIQPSLVALLGAGMLIVVSGLTRSEYLSSVEWDTLLFFAGLFIMVGALVKTGVVNDLARAATQLTGGNIVATAFLILGVSAPISGIIDNIPYVATMTPLVAELVAVMGGQPSTDTPWWALALGADFGGNLTAIGASANVVMLGIARRAGAPISFWEFTRKGAVVTAVSIALAAIYLWLRYFVLLH
;
A
#
# COMPACT_ATOMS: atom_id res chain seq x y z
N MET A 1 3.20 -32.98 -8.70
CA MET A 1 2.33 -31.93 -8.10
C MET A 1 2.91 -30.53 -8.26
N SER A 2 4.25 -30.32 -8.14
CA SER A 2 4.88 -29.00 -8.35
C SER A 2 4.58 -28.37 -9.72
N VAL A 3 4.68 -29.16 -10.81
CA VAL A 3 4.36 -28.64 -12.16
C VAL A 3 2.91 -28.18 -12.27
N VAL A 4 1.96 -28.89 -11.64
CA VAL A 4 0.54 -28.51 -11.63
C VAL A 4 0.34 -27.21 -10.85
N ALA A 5 0.94 -27.10 -9.64
CA ALA A 5 0.87 -25.87 -8.84
C ALA A 5 1.43 -24.66 -9.60
N VAL A 6 2.62 -24.82 -10.21
CA VAL A 6 3.27 -23.75 -10.99
C VAL A 6 2.42 -23.37 -12.20
N THR A 7 1.85 -24.33 -12.93
CA THR A 7 1.03 -24.03 -14.11
C THR A 7 -0.21 -23.25 -13.75
N ILE A 8 -0.95 -23.67 -12.70
CA ILE A 8 -2.15 -22.96 -12.22
C ILE A 8 -1.77 -21.54 -11.76
N PHE A 9 -0.70 -21.44 -10.98
CA PHE A 9 -0.23 -20.17 -10.45
C PHE A 9 0.17 -19.20 -11.57
N VAL A 10 1.02 -19.64 -12.51
CA VAL A 10 1.45 -18.80 -13.65
C VAL A 10 0.27 -18.40 -14.52
N ALA A 11 -0.66 -19.31 -14.81
CA ALA A 11 -1.86 -18.99 -15.57
C ALA A 11 -2.73 -17.93 -14.86
N ALA A 12 -2.93 -18.09 -13.54
CA ALA A 12 -3.67 -17.11 -12.73
C ALA A 12 -2.94 -15.75 -12.73
N TYR A 13 -1.63 -15.74 -12.58
CA TYR A 13 -0.84 -14.50 -12.59
C TYR A 13 -0.89 -13.76 -13.93
N VAL A 14 -0.79 -14.47 -15.03
CA VAL A 14 -0.92 -13.87 -16.38
C VAL A 14 -2.29 -13.25 -16.56
N LEU A 15 -3.35 -13.91 -16.08
CA LEU A 15 -4.72 -13.38 -16.14
C LEU A 15 -4.88 -12.15 -15.24
N ILE A 16 -4.35 -12.18 -14.02
CA ILE A 16 -4.35 -11.03 -13.10
C ILE A 16 -3.59 -9.83 -13.71
N ALA A 17 -2.39 -10.07 -14.22
CA ALA A 17 -1.56 -9.03 -14.84
C ALA A 17 -2.19 -8.45 -16.13
N SER A 18 -3.02 -9.21 -16.82
CA SER A 18 -3.71 -8.73 -18.04
C SER A 18 -4.79 -7.69 -17.75
N ASP A 19 -5.27 -7.59 -16.52
CA ASP A 19 -6.38 -6.72 -16.03
C ASP A 19 -7.68 -6.83 -16.86
N ARG A 20 -7.81 -7.93 -17.63
CA ARG A 20 -9.00 -8.19 -18.48
C ARG A 20 -10.10 -8.95 -17.75
N VAL A 21 -9.77 -9.61 -16.66
CA VAL A 21 -10.65 -10.45 -15.84
C VAL A 21 -10.59 -9.98 -14.40
N ASN A 22 -11.71 -10.06 -13.69
CA ASN A 22 -11.74 -9.71 -12.27
C ASN A 22 -10.71 -10.55 -11.49
N LYS A 23 -9.80 -9.87 -10.79
CA LYS A 23 -8.68 -10.47 -10.05
C LYS A 23 -9.17 -11.50 -9.02
N THR A 24 -10.26 -11.20 -8.33
CA THR A 24 -10.86 -12.06 -7.29
C THR A 24 -11.38 -13.35 -7.89
N MET A 25 -12.07 -13.28 -9.05
CA MET A 25 -12.51 -14.48 -9.75
C MET A 25 -11.37 -15.38 -10.17
N VAL A 26 -10.28 -14.78 -10.68
CA VAL A 26 -9.09 -15.54 -11.08
C VAL A 26 -8.44 -16.22 -9.87
N ALA A 27 -8.24 -15.48 -8.77
CA ALA A 27 -7.64 -16.00 -7.54
C ALA A 27 -8.47 -17.15 -6.92
N LEU A 28 -9.78 -16.98 -6.82
CA LEU A 28 -10.67 -18.03 -6.30
C LEU A 28 -10.75 -19.25 -7.23
N THR A 29 -10.74 -19.05 -8.55
CA THR A 29 -10.71 -20.18 -9.51
C THR A 29 -9.39 -20.94 -9.42
N GLY A 30 -8.25 -20.23 -9.33
CA GLY A 30 -6.95 -20.84 -9.12
C GLY A 30 -6.87 -21.61 -7.79
N ALA A 31 -7.40 -21.03 -6.71
CA ALA A 31 -7.51 -21.69 -5.41
C ALA A 31 -8.37 -22.95 -5.49
N ALA A 32 -9.53 -22.89 -6.13
CA ALA A 32 -10.39 -24.07 -6.36
C ALA A 32 -9.66 -25.14 -7.17
N ALA A 33 -8.90 -24.76 -8.19
CA ALA A 33 -8.17 -25.71 -9.03
C ALA A 33 -7.09 -26.46 -8.23
N VAL A 34 -6.30 -25.80 -7.36
CA VAL A 34 -5.27 -26.47 -6.54
C VAL A 34 -5.87 -27.37 -5.47
N VAL A 35 -7.12 -27.12 -5.03
CA VAL A 35 -7.86 -27.98 -4.10
C VAL A 35 -8.42 -29.21 -4.81
N VAL A 36 -9.08 -29.02 -5.96
CA VAL A 36 -9.70 -30.11 -6.74
C VAL A 36 -8.63 -31.08 -7.29
N LEU A 37 -7.45 -30.57 -7.66
CA LEU A 37 -6.32 -31.37 -8.14
C LEU A 37 -5.41 -31.90 -7.00
N PRO A 38 -5.91 -32.11 -5.83
CA PRO A 38 -5.39 -32.32 -4.47
C PRO A 38 -3.91 -31.94 -4.26
N VAL A 39 -3.55 -30.73 -4.69
CA VAL A 39 -2.21 -30.17 -4.42
C VAL A 39 -2.08 -29.73 -2.97
N ILE A 40 -3.17 -29.18 -2.41
CA ILE A 40 -3.27 -28.70 -1.03
C ILE A 40 -4.53 -29.23 -0.38
N THR A 41 -4.48 -29.49 0.94
CA THR A 41 -5.62 -30.02 1.70
C THR A 41 -6.36 -28.91 2.46
N SER A 42 -7.61 -29.19 2.90
CA SER A 42 -8.35 -28.24 3.73
C SER A 42 -7.64 -27.91 5.04
N HIS A 43 -6.93 -28.87 5.63
CA HIS A 43 -6.13 -28.64 6.83
C HIS A 43 -5.01 -27.63 6.58
N ASP A 44 -4.31 -27.77 5.46
CA ASP A 44 -3.23 -26.83 5.06
C ASP A 44 -3.78 -25.42 4.84
N ILE A 45 -4.99 -25.30 4.27
CA ILE A 45 -5.60 -24.01 3.93
C ILE A 45 -6.05 -23.24 5.18
N PHE A 46 -6.66 -23.93 6.14
CA PHE A 46 -7.33 -23.24 7.26
C PHE A 46 -6.51 -23.21 8.54
N TYR A 47 -5.59 -24.14 8.74
CA TYR A 47 -4.91 -24.34 10.02
C TYR A 47 -3.38 -24.31 9.95
N SER A 48 -2.79 -24.36 8.76
CA SER A 48 -1.34 -24.25 8.62
C SER A 48 -0.90 -22.80 8.57
N HIS A 49 0.03 -22.42 9.41
CA HIS A 49 0.65 -21.09 9.41
C HIS A 49 1.50 -20.84 8.15
N ASP A 50 2.09 -21.91 7.59
CA ASP A 50 3.04 -21.78 6.46
C ASP A 50 2.36 -21.80 5.09
N THR A 51 1.28 -22.53 4.95
CA THR A 51 0.62 -22.80 3.67
C THR A 51 -0.82 -22.30 3.61
N GLY A 52 -1.36 -21.83 4.73
CA GLY A 52 -2.76 -21.46 4.87
C GLY A 52 -3.04 -19.99 4.60
N ILE A 53 -4.33 -19.66 4.76
CA ILE A 53 -4.78 -18.27 4.75
C ILE A 53 -4.22 -17.57 5.98
N ASP A 54 -3.56 -16.43 5.75
CA ASP A 54 -3.10 -15.57 6.84
C ASP A 54 -4.28 -14.76 7.42
N TRP A 55 -4.86 -15.31 8.49
CA TRP A 55 -6.01 -14.71 9.15
C TRP A 55 -5.70 -13.39 9.83
N ASP A 56 -4.47 -13.19 10.29
CA ASP A 56 -4.04 -11.92 10.89
C ASP A 56 -4.07 -10.80 9.86
N VAL A 57 -3.60 -11.05 8.64
CA VAL A 57 -3.71 -10.10 7.52
C VAL A 57 -5.19 -9.80 7.23
N ILE A 58 -6.03 -10.83 7.08
CA ILE A 58 -7.45 -10.65 6.74
C ILE A 58 -8.17 -9.82 7.81
N PHE A 59 -8.02 -10.17 9.10
CA PHE A 59 -8.72 -9.48 10.18
C PHE A 59 -8.17 -8.07 10.46
N LEU A 60 -6.87 -7.85 10.27
CA LEU A 60 -6.30 -6.50 10.36
C LEU A 60 -6.89 -5.59 9.27
N LEU A 61 -6.97 -6.07 8.04
CA LEU A 61 -7.59 -5.33 6.93
C LEU A 61 -9.06 -5.05 7.20
N VAL A 62 -9.85 -6.03 7.62
CA VAL A 62 -11.27 -5.82 7.97
C VAL A 62 -11.43 -4.74 9.04
N GLY A 63 -10.65 -4.83 10.12
CA GLY A 63 -10.70 -3.85 11.20
C GLY A 63 -10.37 -2.44 10.74
N MET A 64 -9.27 -2.29 9.99
CA MET A 64 -8.85 -0.99 9.45
C MET A 64 -9.84 -0.43 8.43
N MET A 65 -10.37 -1.24 7.51
CA MET A 65 -11.37 -0.82 6.52
C MET A 65 -12.64 -0.26 7.20
N ILE A 66 -13.10 -0.90 8.29
CA ILE A 66 -14.24 -0.40 9.06
C ILE A 66 -13.90 0.93 9.73
N ILE A 67 -12.76 1.04 10.43
CA ILE A 67 -12.34 2.26 11.11
C ILE A 67 -12.25 3.43 10.12
N VAL A 68 -11.59 3.20 8.99
CA VAL A 68 -11.41 4.19 7.93
C VAL A 68 -12.73 4.55 7.26
N GLY A 69 -13.58 3.57 7.02
CA GLY A 69 -14.91 3.77 6.44
C GLY A 69 -15.81 4.65 7.31
N VAL A 70 -15.75 4.50 8.64
CA VAL A 70 -16.46 5.38 9.57
C VAL A 70 -15.83 6.78 9.58
N LEU A 71 -14.51 6.87 9.62
CA LEU A 71 -13.80 8.15 9.58
C LEU A 71 -14.11 8.95 8.30
N ARG A 72 -14.21 8.25 7.15
CA ARG A 72 -14.60 8.85 5.87
C ARG A 72 -15.93 9.60 5.95
N GLN A 73 -16.90 9.09 6.69
CA GLN A 73 -18.24 9.72 6.80
C GLN A 73 -18.20 11.06 7.53
N THR A 74 -17.16 11.34 8.31
CA THR A 74 -17.01 12.62 9.04
C THR A 74 -16.69 13.79 8.13
N GLY A 75 -16.15 13.56 6.91
CA GLY A 75 -15.71 14.59 5.98
C GLY A 75 -14.33 15.19 6.30
N VAL A 76 -13.55 14.57 7.20
CA VAL A 76 -12.25 15.11 7.63
C VAL A 76 -11.23 15.20 6.50
N PHE A 77 -11.31 14.31 5.51
CA PHE A 77 -10.38 14.33 4.38
C PHE A 77 -10.69 15.46 3.39
N GLU A 78 -11.96 15.70 3.12
CA GLU A 78 -12.43 16.84 2.36
C GLU A 78 -12.03 18.14 3.05
N TYR A 79 -12.23 18.23 4.37
CA TYR A 79 -11.77 19.35 5.18
C TYR A 79 -10.26 19.61 5.02
N THR A 80 -9.44 18.58 5.22
CA THR A 80 -7.97 18.73 5.17
C THR A 80 -7.47 19.14 3.78
N ALA A 81 -8.06 18.61 2.71
CA ALA A 81 -7.68 18.96 1.35
C ALA A 81 -8.10 20.40 0.98
N ILE A 82 -9.31 20.85 1.36
CA ILE A 82 -9.75 22.25 1.16
C ILE A 82 -8.88 23.19 1.99
N TRP A 83 -8.63 22.86 3.26
CA TRP A 83 -7.73 23.63 4.13
C TRP A 83 -6.33 23.77 3.51
N ALA A 84 -5.75 22.69 2.98
CA ALA A 84 -4.46 22.70 2.31
C ALA A 84 -4.46 23.65 1.09
N ALA A 85 -5.51 23.57 0.24
CA ALA A 85 -5.66 24.42 -0.93
C ALA A 85 -5.74 25.91 -0.54
N LYS A 86 -6.53 26.27 0.48
CA LYS A 86 -6.61 27.64 0.99
C LYS A 86 -5.30 28.11 1.59
N ARG A 87 -4.60 27.25 2.35
CA ARG A 87 -3.30 27.58 2.98
C ARG A 87 -2.21 27.91 1.96
N ALA A 88 -2.31 27.34 0.77
CA ALA A 88 -1.39 27.62 -0.33
C ALA A 88 -1.52 29.02 -0.95
N ARG A 89 -2.59 29.77 -0.61
CA ARG A 89 -2.86 31.15 -1.10
C ARG A 89 -2.74 31.28 -2.63
N GLY A 90 -3.32 30.33 -3.36
CA GLY A 90 -3.39 30.33 -4.82
C GLY A 90 -2.11 30.00 -5.57
N SER A 91 -1.02 29.65 -4.89
CA SER A 91 0.19 29.16 -5.55
C SER A 91 0.03 27.69 -5.96
N PRO A 92 -0.03 27.33 -7.25
CA PRO A 92 -0.27 25.95 -7.69
C PRO A 92 0.76 24.96 -7.14
N LEU A 93 2.03 25.34 -7.12
CA LEU A 93 3.08 24.47 -6.57
C LEU A 93 2.89 24.23 -5.07
N ARG A 94 2.48 25.26 -4.31
CA ARG A 94 2.19 25.09 -2.87
C ARG A 94 0.96 24.23 -2.64
N ILE A 95 -0.09 24.37 -3.46
CA ILE A 95 -1.26 23.50 -3.42
C ILE A 95 -0.83 22.06 -3.64
N MET A 96 -0.07 21.81 -4.70
CA MET A 96 0.43 20.49 -5.03
C MET A 96 1.27 19.88 -3.89
N ILE A 97 2.22 20.64 -3.33
CA ILE A 97 3.05 20.17 -2.21
C ILE A 97 2.18 19.83 -0.98
N LEU A 98 1.21 20.69 -0.63
CA LEU A 98 0.36 20.43 0.53
C LEU A 98 -0.55 19.23 0.30
N LEU A 99 -1.12 19.06 -0.89
CA LEU A 99 -1.92 17.89 -1.24
C LEU A 99 -1.08 16.60 -1.23
N VAL A 100 0.14 16.65 -1.75
CA VAL A 100 1.12 15.54 -1.67
C VAL A 100 1.40 15.16 -0.22
N LEU A 101 1.63 16.14 0.66
CA LEU A 101 1.87 15.88 2.08
C LEU A 101 0.65 15.30 2.80
N VAL A 102 -0.55 15.84 2.49
CA VAL A 102 -1.82 15.32 3.02
C VAL A 102 -2.04 13.88 2.55
N SER A 103 -1.83 13.61 1.25
CA SER A 103 -1.97 12.25 0.69
C SER A 103 -0.98 11.27 1.30
N ALA A 104 0.28 11.66 1.44
CA ALA A 104 1.29 10.79 2.04
C ALA A 104 1.00 10.50 3.53
N LEU A 105 0.59 11.52 4.29
CA LEU A 105 0.25 11.35 5.70
C LEU A 105 -1.03 10.52 5.88
N ALA A 106 -2.06 10.78 5.07
CA ALA A 106 -3.28 10.00 5.09
C ALA A 106 -3.00 8.53 4.75
N SER A 107 -2.19 8.27 3.72
CA SER A 107 -1.84 6.91 3.29
C SER A 107 -0.98 6.15 4.31
N ALA A 108 -0.17 6.84 5.10
CA ALA A 108 0.57 6.20 6.19
C ALA A 108 -0.35 5.72 7.34
N LEU A 109 -1.54 6.28 7.47
CA LEU A 109 -2.51 5.96 8.54
C LEU A 109 -3.68 5.10 8.05
N LEU A 110 -3.95 5.12 6.73
CA LEU A 110 -5.03 4.39 6.08
C LEU A 110 -4.43 3.37 5.12
N ASP A 111 -5.03 3.25 3.95
CA ASP A 111 -4.43 2.57 2.81
C ASP A 111 -4.32 3.53 1.61
N ASN A 112 -3.47 3.19 0.65
CA ASN A 112 -3.21 4.02 -0.52
C ASN A 112 -4.44 4.17 -1.44
N VAL A 113 -5.27 3.14 -1.58
CA VAL A 113 -6.48 3.15 -2.42
C VAL A 113 -7.53 4.09 -1.82
N THR A 114 -7.83 3.90 -0.54
CA THR A 114 -8.80 4.74 0.19
C THR A 114 -8.34 6.20 0.20
N THR A 115 -7.05 6.46 0.41
CA THR A 115 -6.49 7.81 0.37
C THR A 115 -6.77 8.50 -0.95
N VAL A 116 -6.52 7.83 -2.07
CA VAL A 116 -6.78 8.37 -3.42
C VAL A 116 -8.28 8.60 -3.64
N LEU A 117 -9.14 7.67 -3.23
CA LEU A 117 -10.59 7.82 -3.34
C LEU A 117 -11.14 9.04 -2.59
N LEU A 118 -10.48 9.44 -1.50
CA LEU A 118 -10.91 10.54 -0.64
C LEU A 118 -10.37 11.89 -1.09
N ILE A 119 -9.10 11.96 -1.50
CA ILE A 119 -8.43 13.22 -1.79
C ILE A 119 -8.63 13.64 -3.25
N ALA A 120 -8.57 12.70 -4.21
CA ALA A 120 -8.67 13.01 -5.63
C ALA A 120 -9.94 13.81 -6.03
N PRO A 121 -11.16 13.52 -5.51
CA PRO A 121 -12.34 14.35 -5.82
C PRO A 121 -12.19 15.80 -5.38
N VAL A 122 -11.53 16.05 -4.24
CA VAL A 122 -11.29 17.43 -3.75
C VAL A 122 -10.25 18.13 -4.60
N THR A 123 -9.22 17.40 -5.02
CA THR A 123 -8.21 17.91 -5.98
C THR A 123 -8.85 18.29 -7.30
N LEU A 124 -9.77 17.48 -7.81
CA LEU A 124 -10.57 17.82 -8.99
C LEU A 124 -11.33 19.14 -8.78
N LEU A 125 -12.04 19.28 -7.68
CA LEU A 125 -12.77 20.50 -7.34
C LEU A 125 -11.85 21.73 -7.29
N VAL A 126 -10.71 21.63 -6.63
CA VAL A 126 -9.74 22.73 -6.49
C VAL A 126 -9.13 23.09 -7.85
N CYS A 127 -8.74 22.10 -8.64
CA CYS A 127 -8.18 22.35 -9.97
C CYS A 127 -9.19 22.95 -10.95
N ASP A 128 -10.46 22.53 -10.89
CA ASP A 128 -11.56 23.09 -11.68
C ASP A 128 -11.80 24.57 -11.31
N ARG A 129 -11.86 24.89 -10.02
CA ARG A 129 -12.00 26.28 -9.55
C ARG A 129 -10.84 27.16 -9.99
N LEU A 130 -9.62 26.65 -10.03
CA LEU A 130 -8.43 27.37 -10.45
C LEU A 130 -8.22 27.35 -11.97
N ASN A 131 -9.01 26.59 -12.71
CA ASN A 131 -8.89 26.35 -14.16
C ASN A 131 -7.47 25.87 -14.53
N ILE A 132 -6.93 24.91 -13.78
CA ILE A 132 -5.61 24.32 -14.00
C ILE A 132 -5.69 22.85 -14.35
N ASN A 133 -4.63 22.32 -15.01
CA ASN A 133 -4.58 20.94 -15.42
C ASN A 133 -4.49 20.00 -14.19
N THR A 134 -5.50 19.17 -14.00
CA THR A 134 -5.65 18.26 -12.88
C THR A 134 -4.73 17.05 -12.94
N THR A 135 -4.34 16.62 -14.15
CA THR A 135 -3.55 15.40 -14.39
C THR A 135 -2.27 15.34 -13.55
N SER A 136 -1.54 16.46 -13.50
CA SER A 136 -0.28 16.54 -12.76
C SER A 136 -0.47 16.44 -11.25
N PHE A 137 -1.56 16.99 -10.72
CA PHE A 137 -1.90 16.93 -9.30
C PHE A 137 -2.27 15.51 -8.90
N LEU A 138 -3.17 14.88 -9.65
CA LEU A 138 -3.59 13.50 -9.39
C LEU A 138 -2.42 12.51 -9.45
N MET A 139 -1.50 12.67 -10.42
CA MET A 139 -0.30 11.83 -10.47
C MET A 139 0.62 12.06 -9.28
N ALA A 140 0.84 13.32 -8.89
CA ALA A 140 1.67 13.64 -7.72
C ALA A 140 1.09 13.04 -6.43
N GLU A 141 -0.23 13.10 -6.27
CA GLU A 141 -0.94 12.54 -5.11
C GLU A 141 -0.86 11.03 -5.04
N VAL A 142 -1.05 10.32 -6.15
CA VAL A 142 -0.97 8.85 -6.13
C VAL A 142 0.46 8.37 -5.89
N PHE A 143 1.47 9.05 -6.44
CA PHE A 143 2.86 8.76 -6.10
C PHE A 143 3.15 8.98 -4.62
N ALA A 144 2.64 10.08 -4.07
CA ALA A 144 2.78 10.39 -2.65
C ALA A 144 2.01 9.40 -1.76
N SER A 145 0.85 8.94 -2.20
CA SER A 145 0.06 7.93 -1.49
C SER A 145 0.80 6.59 -1.40
N ASN A 146 1.35 6.08 -2.51
CA ASN A 146 2.13 4.85 -2.49
C ASN A 146 3.42 4.99 -1.68
N ILE A 147 4.11 6.15 -1.76
CA ILE A 147 5.31 6.41 -0.94
C ILE A 147 4.94 6.51 0.53
N GLY A 148 3.86 7.23 0.87
CA GLY A 148 3.39 7.40 2.25
C GLY A 148 2.92 6.09 2.87
N GLY A 149 2.25 5.24 2.10
CA GLY A 149 1.81 3.91 2.52
C GLY A 149 2.96 3.01 2.98
N ALA A 150 4.13 3.14 2.37
CA ALA A 150 5.32 2.41 2.78
C ALA A 150 5.83 2.77 4.19
N ALA A 151 5.37 3.88 4.80
CA ALA A 151 5.88 4.36 6.07
C ALA A 151 5.51 3.49 7.27
N THR A 152 4.37 2.83 7.23
CA THR A 152 3.80 2.09 8.35
C THR A 152 3.31 0.71 7.95
N LEU A 153 3.08 -0.13 8.94
CA LEU A 153 2.53 -1.47 8.74
C LEU A 153 1.14 -1.45 8.08
N VAL A 154 0.31 -0.46 8.41
CA VAL A 154 -1.10 -0.39 7.97
C VAL A 154 -1.31 0.46 6.72
N GLY A 155 -0.28 1.19 6.26
CA GLY A 155 -0.39 2.14 5.16
C GLY A 155 -0.48 1.50 3.77
N ASP A 156 0.01 0.26 3.60
CA ASP A 156 -0.17 -0.51 2.36
C ASP A 156 -0.35 -2.00 2.70
N PRO A 157 -1.30 -2.73 2.10
CA PRO A 157 -1.50 -4.16 2.34
C PRO A 157 -0.25 -5.05 2.20
N PRO A 158 0.67 -4.85 1.26
CA PRO A 158 1.96 -5.54 1.22
C PRO A 158 2.72 -5.54 2.55
N ASN A 159 2.72 -4.41 3.26
CA ASN A 159 3.42 -4.28 4.53
C ASN A 159 2.82 -5.18 5.61
N ILE A 160 1.49 -5.33 5.62
CA ILE A 160 0.79 -6.22 6.54
C ILE A 160 1.21 -7.67 6.29
N ILE A 161 1.32 -8.09 5.03
CA ILE A 161 1.75 -9.45 4.65
C ILE A 161 3.20 -9.70 5.09
N VAL A 162 4.09 -8.75 4.83
CA VAL A 162 5.51 -8.83 5.25
C VAL A 162 5.59 -8.89 6.77
N ALA A 163 4.87 -8.02 7.49
CA ALA A 163 4.89 -7.96 8.95
C ALA A 163 4.41 -9.26 9.58
N SER A 164 3.27 -9.79 9.13
CA SER A 164 2.70 -11.04 9.63
C SER A 164 3.69 -12.19 9.48
N ARG A 165 4.30 -12.34 8.32
CA ARG A 165 5.20 -13.46 8.03
C ARG A 165 6.57 -13.34 8.70
N ALA A 166 7.10 -12.11 8.78
CA ALA A 166 8.40 -11.81 9.38
C ALA A 166 8.35 -11.69 10.92
N GLY A 167 7.15 -11.62 11.51
CA GLY A 167 6.99 -11.32 12.94
C GLY A 167 7.39 -9.88 13.28
N LEU A 168 7.30 -8.96 12.31
CA LEU A 168 7.67 -7.56 12.50
C LEU A 168 6.52 -6.76 13.10
N THR A 169 6.86 -5.84 13.99
CA THR A 169 5.89 -5.00 14.70
C THR A 169 5.60 -3.70 13.97
N PHE A 170 4.52 -3.00 14.36
CA PHE A 170 4.25 -1.64 13.90
C PHE A 170 5.41 -0.68 14.16
N ASN A 171 6.09 -0.82 15.31
CA ASN A 171 7.24 -0.01 15.67
C ASN A 171 8.44 -0.26 14.75
N ASP A 172 8.64 -1.51 14.33
CA ASP A 172 9.73 -1.85 13.41
C ASP A 172 9.51 -1.14 12.07
N PHE A 173 8.30 -1.17 11.52
CA PHE A 173 7.98 -0.42 10.30
C PHE A 173 8.23 1.07 10.48
N MET A 174 7.76 1.68 11.57
CA MET A 174 7.98 3.10 11.82
C MET A 174 9.47 3.45 11.95
N LEU A 175 10.23 2.65 12.68
CA LEU A 175 11.65 2.92 12.89
C LEU A 175 12.48 2.70 11.62
N HIS A 176 12.13 1.68 10.84
CA HIS A 176 12.95 1.25 9.70
C HIS A 176 12.54 1.91 8.39
N LEU A 177 11.27 2.16 8.14
CA LEU A 177 10.78 2.66 6.84
C LEU A 177 10.41 4.15 6.86
N THR A 178 9.80 4.68 7.94
CA THR A 178 9.38 6.09 7.99
C THR A 178 10.52 7.08 7.71
N PRO A 179 11.75 6.92 8.23
CA PRO A 179 12.85 7.86 7.92
C PRO A 179 13.18 7.91 6.43
N LEU A 180 13.17 6.76 5.76
CA LEU A 180 13.38 6.71 4.31
C LEU A 180 12.22 7.33 3.55
N VAL A 181 10.98 7.04 3.94
CA VAL A 181 9.78 7.62 3.31
C VAL A 181 9.82 9.15 3.35
N VAL A 182 10.23 9.74 4.47
CA VAL A 182 10.42 11.20 4.58
C VAL A 182 11.46 11.69 3.56
N ILE A 183 12.59 11.00 3.42
CA ILE A 183 13.64 11.35 2.44
C ILE A 183 13.10 11.26 1.01
N VAL A 184 12.37 10.19 0.70
CA VAL A 184 11.77 9.97 -0.64
C VAL A 184 10.68 11.01 -0.94
N LEU A 185 9.86 11.40 0.05
CA LEU A 185 8.87 12.46 -0.11
C LEU A 185 9.54 13.83 -0.38
N ILE A 186 10.63 14.15 0.32
CA ILE A 186 11.40 15.36 0.03
C ILE A 186 11.96 15.32 -1.39
N ALA A 187 12.47 14.18 -1.83
CA ALA A 187 12.95 14.00 -3.20
C ALA A 187 11.81 14.12 -4.22
N LEU A 188 10.64 13.53 -3.95
CA LEU A 188 9.45 13.71 -4.80
C LEU A 188 9.10 15.19 -4.93
N ILE A 189 8.98 15.92 -3.82
CA ILE A 189 8.66 17.35 -3.80
C ILE A 189 9.70 18.16 -4.62
N ALA A 190 10.97 17.81 -4.52
CA ALA A 190 12.04 18.49 -5.29
C ALA A 190 11.96 18.21 -6.80
N VAL A 191 11.40 17.07 -7.20
CA VAL A 191 11.25 16.66 -8.60
C VAL A 191 9.92 17.16 -9.20
N LEU A 192 8.88 17.43 -8.39
CA LEU A 192 7.55 17.88 -8.86
C LEU A 192 7.59 19.04 -9.87
N PRO A 193 8.36 20.13 -9.68
CA PRO A 193 8.39 21.22 -10.65
C PRO A 193 8.85 20.80 -12.05
N ARG A 194 9.70 19.77 -12.13
CA ARG A 194 10.18 19.21 -13.41
C ARG A 194 9.17 18.25 -14.04
N LEU A 195 8.40 17.54 -13.21
CA LEU A 195 7.38 16.59 -13.69
C LEU A 195 6.09 17.30 -14.15
N CYS A 196 5.74 18.41 -13.52
CA CYS A 196 4.46 19.09 -13.71
C CYS A 196 4.54 20.36 -14.56
N GLY A 197 5.76 20.88 -14.80
CA GLY A 197 5.97 22.14 -15.53
C GLY A 197 5.52 23.39 -14.76
N SER A 198 5.55 24.54 -15.43
CA SER A 198 5.08 25.80 -14.86
C SER A 198 3.55 25.88 -14.98
N ILE A 199 2.86 26.03 -13.84
CA ILE A 199 1.41 26.22 -13.77
C ILE A 199 1.17 27.68 -13.37
N THR A 200 0.45 28.41 -14.19
CA THR A 200 0.03 29.79 -13.89
C THR A 200 -1.47 29.80 -13.55
N VAL A 201 -1.85 30.61 -12.57
CA VAL A 201 -3.25 30.82 -12.16
C VAL A 201 -3.59 32.29 -12.28
N GLU A 202 -4.77 32.59 -12.79
CA GLU A 202 -5.32 33.93 -12.83
C GLU A 202 -5.74 34.37 -11.41
N ALA A 203 -5.47 35.63 -11.06
CA ALA A 203 -5.71 36.16 -9.71
C ALA A 203 -7.18 36.05 -9.26
N ASP A 204 -8.11 36.23 -10.20
CA ASP A 204 -9.55 36.16 -9.92
C ASP A 204 -10.00 34.75 -9.49
N ARG A 205 -9.35 33.69 -10.02
CA ARG A 205 -9.64 32.30 -9.69
C ARG A 205 -9.17 31.92 -8.28
N ILE A 206 -8.18 32.62 -7.74
CA ILE A 206 -7.72 32.41 -6.37
C ILE A 206 -8.83 32.75 -5.37
N ALA A 207 -9.62 33.81 -5.65
CA ALA A 207 -10.75 34.20 -4.81
C ALA A 207 -11.79 33.08 -4.72
N ASP A 208 -12.05 32.34 -5.80
CA ASP A 208 -13.03 31.25 -5.82
C ASP A 208 -12.61 30.08 -4.89
N VAL A 209 -11.33 29.76 -4.80
CA VAL A 209 -10.82 28.75 -3.85
C VAL A 209 -10.83 29.27 -2.42
N MET A 210 -10.48 30.54 -2.23
CA MET A 210 -10.52 31.15 -0.89
C MET A 210 -11.95 31.30 -0.34
N ALA A 211 -12.97 31.32 -1.20
CA ALA A 211 -14.37 31.34 -0.84
C ALA A 211 -14.93 29.96 -0.41
N LEU A 212 -14.23 28.87 -0.65
CA LEU A 212 -14.65 27.56 -0.16
C LEU A 212 -14.68 27.56 1.37
N ASP A 213 -15.75 27.03 1.95
CA ASP A 213 -15.83 26.82 3.41
C ASP A 213 -15.42 25.39 3.76
N GLU A 214 -14.21 25.26 4.29
CA GLU A 214 -13.73 23.96 4.76
C GLU A 214 -14.57 23.41 5.93
N GLY A 215 -15.21 24.29 6.71
CA GLY A 215 -16.05 23.89 7.83
C GLY A 215 -17.30 23.11 7.41
N GLU A 216 -17.85 23.41 6.22
CA GLU A 216 -18.98 22.68 5.64
C GLU A 216 -18.63 21.24 5.24
N ALA A 217 -17.34 20.94 5.03
CA ALA A 217 -16.89 19.58 4.72
C ALA A 217 -17.05 18.64 5.92
N ILE A 218 -16.98 19.13 7.15
CA ILE A 218 -17.20 18.34 8.36
C ILE A 218 -18.69 18.09 8.56
N ARG A 219 -19.13 16.88 8.22
CA ARG A 219 -20.55 16.46 8.27
C ARG A 219 -21.04 16.17 9.68
N ASP A 220 -20.18 15.55 10.51
CA ASP A 220 -20.48 15.20 11.90
C ASP A 220 -19.25 15.38 12.79
N ARG A 221 -19.23 16.46 13.57
CA ARG A 221 -18.16 16.77 14.52
C ARG A 221 -18.12 15.80 15.70
N GLY A 222 -19.28 15.29 16.13
CA GLY A 222 -19.38 14.33 17.23
C GLY A 222 -18.76 12.99 16.83
N LEU A 223 -19.10 12.51 15.64
CA LEU A 223 -18.52 11.31 15.07
C LEU A 223 -17.00 11.47 14.84
N LEU A 224 -16.55 12.64 14.34
CA LEU A 224 -15.13 12.92 14.12
C LEU A 224 -14.31 12.81 15.43
N VAL A 225 -14.81 13.36 16.53
CA VAL A 225 -14.15 13.28 17.83
C VAL A 225 -14.08 11.83 18.31
N LYS A 226 -15.18 11.07 18.18
CA LYS A 226 -15.21 9.63 18.54
C LYS A 226 -14.23 8.82 17.69
N CYS A 227 -14.24 9.03 16.37
CA CYS A 227 -13.29 8.39 15.44
C CYS A 227 -11.83 8.73 15.79
N GLY A 228 -11.55 10.01 16.04
CA GLY A 228 -10.22 10.46 16.45
C GLY A 228 -9.75 9.81 17.75
N ALA A 229 -10.63 9.73 18.76
CA ALA A 229 -10.29 9.08 20.03
C ALA A 229 -10.02 7.57 19.87
N VAL A 230 -10.87 6.85 19.10
CA VAL A 230 -10.65 5.42 18.81
C VAL A 230 -9.38 5.22 18.00
N LEU A 231 -9.12 6.06 16.99
CA LEU A 231 -7.92 5.97 16.16
C LEU A 231 -6.65 6.15 17.00
N VAL A 232 -6.62 7.15 17.88
CA VAL A 232 -5.51 7.37 18.82
C VAL A 232 -5.31 6.15 19.73
N LEU A 233 -6.40 5.56 20.23
CA LEU A 233 -6.34 4.36 21.07
C LEU A 233 -5.77 3.16 20.29
N VAL A 234 -6.23 2.93 19.04
CA VAL A 234 -5.76 1.85 18.17
C VAL A 234 -4.26 2.02 17.85
N PHE A 235 -3.82 3.23 17.47
CA PHE A 235 -2.40 3.47 17.22
C PHE A 235 -1.54 3.37 18.48
N ALA A 236 -2.03 3.84 19.63
CA ALA A 236 -1.36 3.64 20.91
C ALA A 236 -1.22 2.15 21.23
N ALA A 237 -2.25 1.34 20.96
CA ALA A 237 -2.20 -0.11 21.15
C ALA A 237 -1.25 -0.79 20.14
N PHE A 238 -1.17 -0.33 18.89
CA PHE A 238 -0.17 -0.82 17.92
C PHE A 238 1.26 -0.52 18.38
N VAL A 239 1.52 0.66 18.92
CA VAL A 239 2.83 1.03 19.49
C VAL A 239 3.13 0.21 20.74
N ALA A 240 2.13 -0.06 21.58
CA ALA A 240 2.27 -0.84 22.80
C ALA A 240 2.22 -2.37 22.57
N HIS A 241 1.96 -2.82 21.34
CA HIS A 241 1.85 -4.25 20.99
C HIS A 241 2.99 -5.12 21.54
N PRO A 242 4.30 -4.74 21.45
CA PRO A 242 5.37 -5.59 21.94
C PRO A 242 5.30 -5.84 23.46
N VAL A 243 4.68 -4.91 24.20
CA VAL A 243 4.51 -5.00 25.66
C VAL A 243 3.21 -5.71 26.04
N LEU A 244 2.14 -5.43 25.30
CA LEU A 244 0.81 -5.98 25.55
C LEU A 244 0.65 -7.43 25.05
N HIS A 245 1.50 -7.88 24.15
CA HIS A 245 1.43 -9.19 23.47
C HIS A 245 0.06 -9.44 22.79
N ILE A 246 -0.59 -8.37 22.30
CA ILE A 246 -1.87 -8.42 21.60
C ILE A 246 -1.59 -8.22 20.10
N GLN A 247 -1.99 -9.17 19.28
CA GLN A 247 -1.78 -9.08 17.84
C GLN A 247 -2.44 -7.84 17.21
N PRO A 248 -1.81 -7.18 16.21
CA PRO A 248 -2.37 -6.03 15.53
C PRO A 248 -3.76 -6.28 14.93
N SER A 249 -4.02 -7.48 14.43
CA SER A 249 -5.32 -7.91 13.91
C SER A 249 -6.44 -7.78 14.97
N LEU A 250 -6.17 -8.23 16.19
CA LEU A 250 -7.10 -8.13 17.30
C LEU A 250 -7.32 -6.67 17.73
N VAL A 251 -6.25 -5.87 17.79
CA VAL A 251 -6.34 -4.43 18.09
C VAL A 251 -7.25 -3.71 17.10
N ALA A 252 -7.07 -3.96 15.80
CA ALA A 252 -7.89 -3.35 14.76
C ALA A 252 -9.36 -3.78 14.84
N LEU A 253 -9.63 -5.07 15.09
CA LEU A 253 -10.99 -5.58 15.26
C LEU A 253 -11.69 -5.00 16.50
N LEU A 254 -10.99 -4.89 17.63
CA LEU A 254 -11.51 -4.27 18.83
C LEU A 254 -11.80 -2.78 18.62
N GLY A 255 -10.88 -2.07 17.94
CA GLY A 255 -11.09 -0.66 17.54
C GLY A 255 -12.30 -0.49 16.63
N ALA A 256 -12.44 -1.35 15.62
CA ALA A 256 -13.60 -1.36 14.73
C ALA A 256 -14.90 -1.64 15.50
N GLY A 257 -14.91 -2.66 16.37
CA GLY A 257 -16.05 -2.99 17.21
C GLY A 257 -16.46 -1.84 18.13
N MET A 258 -15.48 -1.19 18.78
CA MET A 258 -15.74 0.00 19.60
C MET A 258 -16.35 1.11 18.76
N LEU A 259 -15.81 1.36 17.56
CA LEU A 259 -16.28 2.42 16.70
C LEU A 259 -17.70 2.16 16.16
N ILE A 260 -18.03 0.90 15.83
CA ILE A 260 -19.39 0.52 15.45
C ILE A 260 -20.39 0.84 16.60
N VAL A 261 -20.02 0.52 17.84
CA VAL A 261 -20.90 0.75 19.00
C VAL A 261 -21.11 2.26 19.25
N VAL A 262 -20.03 3.06 19.18
CA VAL A 262 -20.11 4.50 19.53
C VAL A 262 -20.55 5.40 18.39
N SER A 263 -20.46 4.94 17.13
CA SER A 263 -20.83 5.73 15.95
C SER A 263 -22.33 5.84 15.75
N GLY A 264 -23.08 4.84 16.16
CA GLY A 264 -24.52 4.75 15.89
C GLY A 264 -24.86 4.44 14.43
N LEU A 265 -23.88 4.02 13.62
CA LEU A 265 -24.07 3.67 12.22
C LEU A 265 -24.89 2.40 12.05
N THR A 266 -25.62 2.34 10.96
CA THR A 266 -26.41 1.15 10.59
C THR A 266 -25.47 0.03 10.10
N ARG A 267 -25.97 -1.21 10.19
CA ARG A 267 -25.23 -2.40 9.74
C ARG A 267 -24.77 -2.28 8.28
N SER A 268 -25.59 -1.72 7.40
CA SER A 268 -25.26 -1.56 5.99
C SER A 268 -24.11 -0.56 5.77
N GLU A 269 -24.03 0.49 6.57
CA GLU A 269 -23.02 1.54 6.42
C GLU A 269 -21.62 1.05 6.76
N TYR A 270 -21.41 0.33 7.89
CA TYR A 270 -20.07 -0.17 8.22
C TYR A 270 -19.68 -1.42 7.41
N LEU A 271 -20.62 -2.29 7.01
CA LEU A 271 -20.32 -3.44 6.18
C LEU A 271 -19.98 -3.05 4.73
N SER A 272 -20.57 -1.97 4.20
CA SER A 272 -20.24 -1.44 2.88
C SER A 272 -18.84 -0.79 2.81
N SER A 273 -18.24 -0.49 3.95
CA SER A 273 -16.87 0.02 4.02
C SER A 273 -15.81 -1.08 3.84
N VAL A 274 -16.19 -2.36 3.98
CA VAL A 274 -15.28 -3.48 3.81
C VAL A 274 -15.21 -3.87 2.34
N GLU A 275 -14.02 -3.88 1.79
CA GLU A 275 -13.73 -4.30 0.42
C GLU A 275 -13.66 -5.84 0.33
N TRP A 276 -14.83 -6.49 0.31
CA TRP A 276 -14.94 -7.96 0.27
C TRP A 276 -14.21 -8.59 -0.90
N ASP A 277 -14.20 -7.93 -2.05
CA ASP A 277 -13.46 -8.39 -3.23
C ASP A 277 -11.96 -8.50 -2.94
N THR A 278 -11.40 -7.53 -2.25
CA THR A 278 -9.98 -7.52 -1.84
C THR A 278 -9.67 -8.65 -0.87
N LEU A 279 -10.52 -8.88 0.14
CA LEU A 279 -10.32 -9.96 1.11
C LEU A 279 -10.41 -11.35 0.48
N LEU A 280 -11.38 -11.57 -0.39
CA LEU A 280 -11.54 -12.83 -1.14
C LEU A 280 -10.38 -13.05 -2.12
N PHE A 281 -9.89 -11.99 -2.74
CA PHE A 281 -8.68 -12.03 -3.56
C PHE A 281 -7.48 -12.52 -2.74
N PHE A 282 -7.24 -11.94 -1.54
CA PHE A 282 -6.16 -12.38 -0.64
C PHE A 282 -6.31 -13.84 -0.24
N ALA A 283 -7.52 -14.27 0.17
CA ALA A 283 -7.76 -15.66 0.54
C ALA A 283 -7.42 -16.62 -0.61
N GLY A 284 -7.87 -16.33 -1.82
CA GLY A 284 -7.56 -17.13 -3.01
C GLY A 284 -6.05 -17.15 -3.32
N LEU A 285 -5.39 -16.01 -3.17
CA LEU A 285 -3.95 -15.86 -3.41
C LEU A 285 -3.13 -16.67 -2.40
N PHE A 286 -3.46 -16.58 -1.10
CA PHE A 286 -2.77 -17.36 -0.06
C PHE A 286 -2.88 -18.86 -0.30
N ILE A 287 -4.03 -19.36 -0.74
CA ILE A 287 -4.23 -20.78 -1.07
C ILE A 287 -3.34 -21.19 -2.25
N MET A 288 -3.25 -20.38 -3.30
CA MET A 288 -2.39 -20.68 -4.46
C MET A 288 -0.91 -20.66 -4.09
N VAL A 289 -0.48 -19.66 -3.31
CA VAL A 289 0.90 -19.55 -2.83
C VAL A 289 1.24 -20.69 -1.87
N GLY A 290 0.32 -21.06 -0.97
CA GLY A 290 0.46 -22.21 -0.09
C GLY A 290 0.68 -23.53 -0.85
N ALA A 291 0.05 -23.68 -2.01
CA ALA A 291 0.29 -24.84 -2.88
C ALA A 291 1.73 -24.85 -3.44
N LEU A 292 2.33 -23.69 -3.76
CA LEU A 292 3.74 -23.59 -4.17
C LEU A 292 4.68 -23.92 -3.02
N VAL A 293 4.39 -23.44 -1.81
CA VAL A 293 5.17 -23.76 -0.61
C VAL A 293 5.13 -25.27 -0.34
N LYS A 294 3.94 -25.85 -0.30
CA LYS A 294 3.73 -27.29 -0.03
C LYS A 294 4.40 -28.20 -1.05
N THR A 295 4.47 -27.79 -2.29
CA THR A 295 5.10 -28.57 -3.37
C THR A 295 6.62 -28.40 -3.47
N GLY A 296 7.23 -27.59 -2.61
CA GLY A 296 8.68 -27.35 -2.55
C GLY A 296 9.22 -26.37 -3.60
N VAL A 297 8.36 -25.78 -4.43
CA VAL A 297 8.78 -24.82 -5.48
C VAL A 297 9.48 -23.61 -4.86
N VAL A 298 8.96 -23.11 -3.73
CA VAL A 298 9.54 -21.95 -3.02
C VAL A 298 10.95 -22.29 -2.52
N ASN A 299 11.17 -23.49 -1.97
CA ASN A 299 12.47 -23.94 -1.50
C ASN A 299 13.49 -24.07 -2.65
N ASP A 300 13.05 -24.55 -3.82
CA ASP A 300 13.93 -24.65 -4.99
C ASP A 300 14.34 -23.26 -5.50
N LEU A 301 13.41 -22.30 -5.51
CA LEU A 301 13.69 -20.90 -5.84
C LEU A 301 14.64 -20.25 -4.82
N ALA A 302 14.43 -20.51 -3.52
CA ALA A 302 15.31 -19.99 -2.47
C ALA A 302 16.74 -20.52 -2.60
N ARG A 303 16.90 -21.81 -2.90
CA ARG A 303 18.22 -22.40 -3.17
C ARG A 303 18.90 -21.77 -4.39
N ALA A 304 18.16 -21.57 -5.48
CA ALA A 304 18.69 -20.93 -6.67
C ALA A 304 19.12 -19.47 -6.38
N ALA A 305 18.32 -18.71 -5.63
CA ALA A 305 18.67 -17.34 -5.23
C ALA A 305 19.90 -17.32 -4.31
N THR A 306 19.99 -18.24 -3.34
CA THR A 306 21.15 -18.37 -2.45
C THR A 306 22.43 -18.72 -3.24
N GLN A 307 22.33 -19.59 -4.26
CA GLN A 307 23.48 -19.89 -5.13
C GLN A 307 23.92 -18.67 -5.94
N LEU A 308 22.97 -17.90 -6.49
CA LEU A 308 23.25 -16.66 -7.24
C LEU A 308 23.94 -15.60 -6.39
N THR A 309 23.55 -15.47 -5.13
CA THR A 309 24.09 -14.47 -4.20
C THR A 309 25.28 -14.97 -3.39
N GLY A 310 25.64 -16.25 -3.53
CA GLY A 310 26.67 -16.89 -2.73
C GLY A 310 26.38 -16.92 -1.23
N GLY A 311 25.10 -16.83 -0.83
CA GLY A 311 24.66 -16.72 0.57
C GLY A 311 24.99 -15.37 1.22
N ASN A 312 25.35 -14.36 0.42
CA ASN A 312 25.67 -13.03 0.92
C ASN A 312 24.39 -12.22 1.12
N ILE A 313 24.14 -11.77 2.35
CA ILE A 313 22.91 -11.05 2.72
C ILE A 313 22.79 -9.71 2.02
N VAL A 314 23.90 -9.00 1.79
CA VAL A 314 23.93 -7.72 1.05
C VAL A 314 23.47 -7.98 -0.39
N ALA A 315 24.10 -8.93 -1.07
CA ALA A 315 23.74 -9.28 -2.44
C ALA A 315 22.27 -9.73 -2.55
N THR A 316 21.79 -10.50 -1.56
CA THR A 316 20.40 -10.97 -1.50
C THR A 316 19.42 -9.81 -1.31
N ALA A 317 19.68 -8.89 -0.39
CA ALA A 317 18.83 -7.72 -0.17
C ALA A 317 18.75 -6.83 -1.42
N PHE A 318 19.89 -6.55 -2.06
CA PHE A 318 19.92 -5.75 -3.30
C PHE A 318 19.29 -6.46 -4.50
N LEU A 319 19.43 -7.78 -4.59
CA LEU A 319 18.74 -8.58 -5.60
C LEU A 319 17.22 -8.48 -5.42
N ILE A 320 16.74 -8.67 -4.17
CA ILE A 320 15.31 -8.54 -3.85
C ILE A 320 14.81 -7.14 -4.18
N LEU A 321 15.48 -6.09 -3.70
CA LEU A 321 15.08 -4.70 -3.98
C LEU A 321 15.02 -4.40 -5.49
N GLY A 322 16.06 -4.79 -6.22
CA GLY A 322 16.21 -4.52 -7.65
C GLY A 322 15.24 -5.31 -8.54
N VAL A 323 14.87 -6.54 -8.11
CA VAL A 323 13.89 -7.38 -8.83
C VAL A 323 12.46 -6.99 -8.44
N SER A 324 12.22 -6.65 -7.16
CA SER A 324 10.89 -6.30 -6.67
C SER A 324 10.33 -5.06 -7.37
N ALA A 325 11.14 -4.03 -7.55
CA ALA A 325 10.66 -2.76 -8.10
C ALA A 325 10.10 -2.88 -9.55
N PRO A 326 10.79 -3.46 -10.53
CA PRO A 326 10.23 -3.60 -11.86
C PRO A 326 9.09 -4.61 -11.93
N ILE A 327 9.15 -5.72 -11.18
CA ILE A 327 8.08 -6.73 -11.23
C ILE A 327 6.82 -6.20 -10.57
N SER A 328 6.90 -5.61 -9.38
CA SER A 328 5.77 -4.95 -8.71
C SER A 328 5.19 -3.81 -9.56
N GLY A 329 6.03 -3.10 -10.31
CA GLY A 329 5.56 -2.06 -11.23
C GLY A 329 4.79 -2.57 -12.45
N ILE A 330 4.90 -3.84 -12.80
CA ILE A 330 4.18 -4.49 -13.91
C ILE A 330 2.99 -5.30 -13.41
N ILE A 331 3.14 -5.91 -12.24
CA ILE A 331 2.12 -6.70 -11.56
C ILE A 331 1.79 -5.93 -10.27
N ASP A 332 0.55 -5.76 -9.92
CA ASP A 332 0.10 -5.12 -8.68
C ASP A 332 0.98 -5.56 -7.46
N ASN A 333 1.38 -4.61 -6.60
CA ASN A 333 2.28 -4.84 -5.47
C ASN A 333 1.78 -5.93 -4.49
N ILE A 334 0.48 -6.04 -4.30
CA ILE A 334 -0.15 -6.99 -3.37
C ILE A 334 0.13 -8.44 -3.77
N PRO A 335 -0.29 -8.93 -4.97
CA PRO A 335 -0.01 -10.30 -5.37
C PRO A 335 1.49 -10.60 -5.44
N TYR A 336 2.30 -9.61 -5.83
CA TYR A 336 3.74 -9.76 -5.87
C TYR A 336 4.31 -10.08 -4.48
N VAL A 337 4.00 -9.26 -3.46
CA VAL A 337 4.51 -9.46 -2.10
C VAL A 337 4.00 -10.75 -1.49
N ALA A 338 2.72 -11.07 -1.63
CA ALA A 338 2.18 -12.34 -1.12
C ALA A 338 2.92 -13.57 -1.66
N THR A 339 3.38 -13.51 -2.91
CA THR A 339 4.15 -14.58 -3.55
C THR A 339 5.60 -14.62 -3.09
N MET A 340 6.22 -13.45 -2.94
CA MET A 340 7.64 -13.35 -2.58
C MET A 340 7.90 -13.57 -1.10
N THR A 341 6.91 -13.32 -0.25
CA THR A 341 7.03 -13.44 1.21
C THR A 341 7.52 -14.81 1.68
N PRO A 342 6.97 -15.97 1.21
CA PRO A 342 7.51 -17.27 1.59
C PRO A 342 8.93 -17.51 1.08
N LEU A 343 9.26 -16.97 -0.09
CA LEU A 343 10.63 -17.07 -0.64
C LEU A 343 11.63 -16.31 0.23
N VAL A 344 11.27 -15.10 0.65
CA VAL A 344 12.13 -14.29 1.54
C VAL A 344 12.25 -14.94 2.91
N ALA A 345 11.18 -15.56 3.43
CA ALA A 345 11.22 -16.31 4.68
C ALA A 345 12.27 -17.45 4.63
N GLU A 346 12.28 -18.25 3.55
CA GLU A 346 13.26 -19.31 3.36
C GLU A 346 14.70 -18.77 3.22
N LEU A 347 14.87 -17.67 2.48
CA LEU A 347 16.19 -17.02 2.35
C LEU A 347 16.71 -16.51 3.69
N VAL A 348 15.87 -15.86 4.49
CA VAL A 348 16.21 -15.38 5.83
C VAL A 348 16.53 -16.54 6.77
N ALA A 349 15.77 -17.64 6.72
CA ALA A 349 16.01 -18.83 7.53
C ALA A 349 17.38 -19.48 7.23
N VAL A 350 17.77 -19.55 5.96
CA VAL A 350 19.08 -20.08 5.53
C VAL A 350 20.23 -19.18 5.96
N MET A 351 20.02 -17.84 5.96
CA MET A 351 21.05 -16.84 6.29
C MET A 351 21.06 -16.44 7.79
N GLY A 352 20.24 -17.08 8.62
CA GLY A 352 19.96 -16.70 10.01
C GLY A 352 21.20 -16.55 10.89
N GLY A 353 21.06 -15.67 11.91
CA GLY A 353 22.08 -15.40 12.93
C GLY A 353 22.99 -14.19 12.68
N GLN A 354 22.77 -13.41 11.62
CA GLN A 354 23.49 -12.16 11.36
C GLN A 354 22.65 -10.94 11.81
N PRO A 355 23.26 -9.85 12.29
CA PRO A 355 22.53 -8.65 12.76
C PRO A 355 21.66 -7.98 11.69
N SER A 356 21.92 -8.23 10.40
CA SER A 356 21.21 -7.65 9.26
C SER A 356 20.22 -8.63 8.60
N THR A 357 19.84 -9.71 9.30
CA THR A 357 18.98 -10.79 8.75
C THR A 357 17.60 -10.31 8.30
N ASP A 358 17.08 -9.22 8.87
CA ASP A 358 15.78 -8.65 8.49
C ASP A 358 15.84 -7.77 7.23
N THR A 359 17.04 -7.41 6.74
CA THR A 359 17.20 -6.52 5.59
C THR A 359 16.48 -7.01 4.32
N PRO A 360 16.44 -8.31 3.98
CA PRO A 360 15.66 -8.82 2.86
C PRO A 360 14.15 -8.49 2.95
N TRP A 361 13.58 -8.46 4.15
CA TRP A 361 12.19 -8.06 4.37
C TRP A 361 11.94 -6.60 4.03
N TRP A 362 12.84 -5.72 4.48
CA TRP A 362 12.79 -4.31 4.14
C TRP A 362 13.02 -4.05 2.65
N ALA A 363 13.90 -4.83 2.04
CA ALA A 363 14.13 -4.77 0.60
C ALA A 363 12.90 -5.18 -0.21
N LEU A 364 12.17 -6.22 0.24
CA LEU A 364 10.91 -6.65 -0.37
C LEU A 364 9.83 -5.58 -0.25
N ALA A 365 9.59 -5.07 0.97
CA ALA A 365 8.57 -4.06 1.24
C ALA A 365 8.82 -2.79 0.40
N LEU A 366 10.03 -2.21 0.49
CA LEU A 366 10.39 -1.00 -0.23
C LEU A 366 10.41 -1.19 -1.75
N GLY A 367 10.91 -2.34 -2.21
CA GLY A 367 10.93 -2.66 -3.63
C GLY A 367 9.53 -2.78 -4.21
N ALA A 368 8.62 -3.41 -3.49
CA ALA A 368 7.24 -3.58 -3.92
C ALA A 368 6.44 -2.27 -3.86
N ASP A 369 6.49 -1.54 -2.75
CA ASP A 369 5.71 -0.32 -2.56
C ASP A 369 6.17 0.79 -3.51
N PHE A 370 7.48 1.04 -3.61
CA PHE A 370 8.01 2.05 -4.52
C PHE A 370 7.93 1.61 -5.98
N GLY A 371 8.03 0.29 -6.24
CA GLY A 371 7.78 -0.30 -7.55
C GLY A 371 6.38 -0.03 -8.06
N GLY A 372 5.37 -0.02 -7.17
CA GLY A 372 3.99 0.32 -7.49
C GLY A 372 3.81 1.66 -8.20
N ASN A 373 4.75 2.60 -8.05
CA ASN A 373 4.75 3.87 -8.77
C ASN A 373 5.19 3.78 -10.23
N LEU A 374 5.78 2.66 -10.68
CA LEU A 374 6.41 2.55 -11.99
C LEU A 374 5.41 2.67 -13.15
N THR A 375 4.29 1.97 -13.05
CA THR A 375 3.28 1.96 -14.12
C THR A 375 1.87 2.23 -13.59
N ALA A 376 0.96 2.49 -14.53
CA ALA A 376 -0.44 2.71 -14.25
C ALA A 376 -1.15 1.51 -13.57
N ILE A 377 -0.60 0.32 -13.67
CA ILE A 377 -1.15 -0.93 -13.11
C ILE A 377 -0.32 -1.50 -11.94
N GLY A 378 0.79 -0.83 -11.57
CA GLY A 378 1.70 -1.30 -10.54
C GLY A 378 1.14 -1.23 -9.11
N ALA A 379 0.07 -0.47 -8.90
CA ALA A 379 -0.68 -0.45 -7.64
C ALA A 379 -2.16 -0.19 -7.91
N SER A 380 -3.03 -0.79 -7.09
CA SER A 380 -4.48 -0.62 -7.20
C SER A 380 -4.91 0.86 -7.07
N ALA A 381 -4.21 1.66 -6.25
CA ALA A 381 -4.43 3.10 -6.11
C ALA A 381 -4.27 3.85 -7.45
N ASN A 382 -3.30 3.45 -8.28
CA ASN A 382 -3.07 4.05 -9.60
C ASN A 382 -4.29 3.83 -10.53
N VAL A 383 -4.79 2.60 -10.58
CA VAL A 383 -5.95 2.22 -11.40
C VAL A 383 -7.18 3.02 -10.99
N VAL A 384 -7.42 3.14 -9.68
CA VAL A 384 -8.52 3.93 -9.12
C VAL A 384 -8.39 5.40 -9.51
N MET A 385 -7.20 5.99 -9.34
CA MET A 385 -6.93 7.39 -9.71
C MET A 385 -7.17 7.63 -11.20
N LEU A 386 -6.68 6.73 -12.08
CA LEU A 386 -6.92 6.81 -13.52
C LEU A 386 -8.41 6.73 -13.87
N GLY A 387 -9.15 5.89 -13.14
CA GLY A 387 -10.61 5.80 -13.25
C GLY A 387 -11.31 7.12 -12.88
N ILE A 388 -10.87 7.76 -11.80
CA ILE A 388 -11.39 9.08 -11.37
C ILE A 388 -11.05 10.14 -12.41
N ALA A 389 -9.80 10.23 -12.85
CA ALA A 389 -9.34 11.18 -13.86
C ALA A 389 -10.14 11.05 -15.18
N ARG A 390 -10.37 9.81 -15.64
CA ARG A 390 -11.17 9.53 -16.86
C ARG A 390 -12.60 10.03 -16.73
N ARG A 391 -13.26 9.77 -15.59
CA ARG A 391 -14.64 10.22 -15.33
C ARG A 391 -14.75 11.74 -15.25
N ALA A 392 -13.69 12.40 -14.81
CA ALA A 392 -13.59 13.85 -14.74
C ALA A 392 -13.19 14.54 -16.06
N GLY A 393 -13.06 13.77 -17.16
CA GLY A 393 -12.70 14.33 -18.47
C GLY A 393 -11.21 14.68 -18.61
N ALA A 394 -10.35 14.24 -17.68
CA ALA A 394 -8.90 14.45 -17.69
C ALA A 394 -8.15 13.09 -17.79
N PRO A 395 -8.35 12.32 -18.88
CA PRO A 395 -7.77 10.98 -19.00
C PRO A 395 -6.23 11.06 -19.04
N ILE A 396 -5.59 10.18 -18.27
CA ILE A 396 -4.14 10.02 -18.23
C ILE A 396 -3.78 8.77 -19.01
N SER A 397 -2.86 8.88 -19.97
CA SER A 397 -2.43 7.72 -20.74
C SER A 397 -1.49 6.83 -19.93
N PHE A 398 -1.49 5.52 -20.24
CA PHE A 398 -0.58 4.56 -19.63
C PHE A 398 0.90 5.01 -19.75
N TRP A 399 1.30 5.45 -20.92
CA TRP A 399 2.69 5.88 -21.18
C TRP A 399 3.06 7.19 -20.50
N GLU A 400 2.13 8.12 -20.38
CA GLU A 400 2.36 9.36 -19.63
C GLU A 400 2.60 9.06 -18.15
N PHE A 401 1.77 8.21 -17.55
CA PHE A 401 1.96 7.74 -16.18
C PHE A 401 3.30 7.04 -16.01
N THR A 402 3.58 6.03 -16.85
CA THR A 402 4.79 5.21 -16.76
C THR A 402 6.06 6.03 -16.93
N ARG A 403 6.07 7.01 -17.85
CA ARG A 403 7.26 7.87 -18.03
C ARG A 403 7.59 8.71 -16.79
N LYS A 404 6.57 9.26 -16.12
CA LYS A 404 6.76 10.03 -14.88
C LYS A 404 7.00 9.09 -13.70
N GLY A 405 6.25 7.99 -13.61
CA GLY A 405 6.40 6.96 -12.61
C GLY A 405 7.78 6.31 -12.60
N ALA A 406 8.35 6.05 -13.78
CA ALA A 406 9.71 5.51 -13.89
C ALA A 406 10.77 6.41 -13.24
N VAL A 407 10.63 7.73 -13.37
CA VAL A 407 11.55 8.68 -12.72
C VAL A 407 11.37 8.62 -11.19
N VAL A 408 10.12 8.64 -10.71
CA VAL A 408 9.82 8.56 -9.27
C VAL A 408 10.33 7.25 -8.69
N THR A 409 10.03 6.12 -9.33
CA THR A 409 10.49 4.79 -8.90
C THR A 409 12.02 4.70 -8.90
N ALA A 410 12.69 5.15 -9.95
CA ALA A 410 14.16 5.11 -10.02
C ALA A 410 14.82 5.91 -8.89
N VAL A 411 14.30 7.11 -8.60
CA VAL A 411 14.78 7.93 -7.49
C VAL A 411 14.50 7.26 -6.15
N SER A 412 13.30 6.74 -5.94
CA SER A 412 12.90 6.08 -4.70
C SER A 412 13.74 4.83 -4.42
N ILE A 413 13.94 3.99 -5.43
CA ILE A 413 14.74 2.75 -5.31
C ILE A 413 16.23 3.07 -5.11
N ALA A 414 16.77 4.08 -5.78
CA ALA A 414 18.16 4.51 -5.55
C ALA A 414 18.36 4.99 -4.10
N LEU A 415 17.43 5.80 -3.58
CA LEU A 415 17.46 6.24 -2.18
C LEU A 415 17.27 5.07 -1.20
N ALA A 416 16.38 4.12 -1.52
CA ALA A 416 16.20 2.90 -0.72
C ALA A 416 17.47 2.06 -0.69
N ALA A 417 18.14 1.88 -1.82
CA ALA A 417 19.40 1.14 -1.91
C ALA A 417 20.50 1.79 -1.04
N ILE A 418 20.68 3.10 -1.14
CA ILE A 418 21.64 3.86 -0.33
C ILE A 418 21.30 3.75 1.16
N TYR A 419 20.01 3.91 1.51
CA TYR A 419 19.54 3.84 2.89
C TYR A 419 19.77 2.47 3.51
N LEU A 420 19.38 1.38 2.81
CA LEU A 420 19.60 0.02 3.29
C LEU A 420 21.09 -0.28 3.47
N TRP A 421 21.93 0.15 2.50
CA TRP A 421 23.37 -0.03 2.59
C TRP A 421 23.97 0.71 3.80
N LEU A 422 23.65 2.00 3.95
CA LEU A 422 24.18 2.80 5.06
C LEU A 422 23.70 2.27 6.42
N ARG A 423 22.42 2.01 6.56
CA ARG A 423 21.83 1.65 7.85
C ARG A 423 22.24 0.27 8.33
N TYR A 424 22.21 -0.74 7.45
CA TYR A 424 22.37 -2.14 7.86
C TYR A 424 23.75 -2.73 7.62
N PHE A 425 24.53 -2.13 6.72
CA PHE A 425 25.83 -2.67 6.35
C PHE A 425 27.01 -1.75 6.66
N VAL A 426 26.76 -0.49 7.06
CA VAL A 426 27.81 0.45 7.47
C VAL A 426 27.64 0.87 8.92
N LEU A 427 26.43 1.25 9.36
CA LEU A 427 26.21 1.83 10.70
C LEU A 427 25.91 0.78 11.78
N LEU A 428 25.43 -0.41 11.43
CA LEU A 428 25.14 -1.51 12.35
C LEU A 428 26.29 -2.53 12.45
N HIS A 429 27.37 -2.31 11.73
CA HIS A 429 28.66 -2.99 11.89
C HIS A 429 29.63 -2.05 12.59
#